data_5383460a8a5a2ab5969030c9e21703df
#
_entry.id   5383460a8a5a2ab5969030c9e21703df
#
_cell.length_a   1.000
_cell.length_b   1.000
_cell.length_c   1.000
_cell.angle_alpha   90.00
_cell.angle_beta   90.00
_cell.angle_gamma   90.00
#
_symmetry.space_group_name_H-M   'P 1'
#
loop_
_entity.id
_entity.type
_entity.pdbx_description
1 polymer ?
#
loop_
_entity_poly.entity_id
_entity_poly.type
_entity_poly.pdbx_seq_one_letter_code
_entity_poly.pdbx_strand_id
1 'polypeptide(L)'
;MSVKESYAGKINRKLNKKLHVIDVAAGRAPADLVLKNATYVNVFSNELCHGDIAVAEGLIVGMGEYHGKVEVDVSGKLVLPGFIDAHIHLESSLVSPTEFAKAVLPHGTTAVVTDPHEISNVAGTAGLDFMLETTKDLALSVYFMLPSCVPATGLDESGAVLEAEQLRPYYQQPRVLGLAELMNSYGTVRADEKILQKICDCTAAGKRIDGHAPFLSGEELNAYIAAGVQSDHECSELHEAMEKLRRGQYIMVREGTAAQNMESLLPLFREPYCSRCMLVTDDKHPGDLLQGGHIDYIIRKAITAGVDPVVAVRMGTLVPCQYFGLAHSGAVAPGYTADLIVLSDLEKFTVE
;
A
#
# COMPACT_ATOMS: atom_id res chain seq x y z
N MET A 1 29.48 -14.55 -14.42
CA MET A 1 29.31 -15.40 -13.23
C MET A 1 29.40 -14.50 -11.99
N SER A 2 28.32 -14.16 -11.36
CA SER A 2 28.34 -13.39 -10.09
C SER A 2 28.77 -14.37 -8.99
N VAL A 3 29.88 -14.09 -8.33
CA VAL A 3 30.35 -14.85 -7.15
C VAL A 3 29.28 -14.68 -6.07
N LYS A 4 28.56 -15.75 -5.71
CA LYS A 4 27.61 -15.71 -4.60
C LYS A 4 28.36 -15.34 -3.32
N GLU A 5 28.05 -14.18 -2.75
CA GLU A 5 28.62 -13.72 -1.48
C GLU A 5 28.36 -14.77 -0.38
N SER A 6 29.38 -15.05 0.43
CA SER A 6 29.26 -15.99 1.55
C SER A 6 28.28 -15.47 2.61
N TYR A 7 27.69 -16.37 3.41
CA TYR A 7 26.82 -16.00 4.54
C TYR A 7 27.50 -15.02 5.50
N ALA A 8 28.77 -15.29 5.86
CA ALA A 8 29.56 -14.42 6.73
C ALA A 8 29.77 -13.02 6.10
N GLY A 9 30.02 -12.94 4.79
CA GLY A 9 30.12 -11.66 4.07
C GLY A 9 28.82 -10.86 4.14
N LYS A 10 27.68 -11.51 3.95
CA LYS A 10 26.36 -10.87 4.07
C LYS A 10 26.10 -10.32 5.49
N ILE A 11 26.46 -11.09 6.53
CA ILE A 11 26.31 -10.65 7.92
C ILE A 11 27.20 -9.47 8.24
N ASN A 12 28.50 -9.51 7.84
CA ASN A 12 29.43 -8.40 8.03
C ASN A 12 28.95 -7.12 7.36
N ARG A 13 28.42 -7.22 6.13
CA ARG A 13 27.86 -6.06 5.43
C ARG A 13 26.64 -5.49 6.18
N LYS A 14 25.72 -6.34 6.65
CA LYS A 14 24.58 -5.91 7.47
C LYS A 14 25.02 -5.27 8.79
N LEU A 15 26.06 -5.82 9.42
CA LEU A 15 26.63 -5.27 10.65
C LEU A 15 27.21 -3.86 10.41
N ASN A 16 28.02 -3.68 9.38
CA ASN A 16 28.62 -2.38 9.04
C ASN A 16 27.55 -1.32 8.72
N LYS A 17 26.51 -1.68 7.97
CA LYS A 17 25.37 -0.79 7.74
C LYS A 17 24.67 -0.41 9.05
N LYS A 18 24.42 -1.39 9.93
CA LYS A 18 23.78 -1.13 11.22
C LYS A 18 24.65 -0.23 12.13
N LEU A 19 25.96 -0.42 12.13
CA LEU A 19 26.89 0.44 12.84
C LEU A 19 26.86 1.87 12.31
N HIS A 20 26.90 2.04 11.00
CA HIS A 20 26.81 3.37 10.36
C HIS A 20 25.49 4.07 10.70
N VAL A 21 24.35 3.39 10.56
CA VAL A 21 23.03 3.91 10.94
C VAL A 21 23.00 4.38 12.40
N ILE A 22 23.55 3.59 13.34
CA ILE A 22 23.59 3.94 14.77
C ILE A 22 24.53 5.14 15.02
N ASP A 23 25.68 5.21 14.35
CA ASP A 23 26.64 6.31 14.53
C ASP A 23 26.07 7.63 14.02
N VAL A 24 25.36 7.61 12.86
CA VAL A 24 24.68 8.81 12.37
C VAL A 24 23.53 9.18 13.29
N ALA A 25 22.68 8.25 13.69
CA ALA A 25 21.56 8.51 14.59
C ALA A 25 21.99 9.13 15.93
N ALA A 26 23.15 8.72 16.43
CA ALA A 26 23.73 9.24 17.68
C ALA A 26 24.60 10.51 17.49
N GLY A 27 24.63 11.10 16.29
CA GLY A 27 25.41 12.31 16.00
C GLY A 27 26.92 12.11 15.95
N ARG A 28 27.41 10.86 15.88
CA ARG A 28 28.87 10.57 15.81
C ARG A 28 29.45 10.57 14.41
N ALA A 29 28.59 10.47 13.41
CA ALA A 29 28.96 10.51 12.00
C ALA A 29 27.98 11.37 11.20
N PRO A 30 28.43 12.00 10.09
CA PRO A 30 27.52 12.75 9.23
C PRO A 30 26.53 11.83 8.52
N ALA A 31 25.28 12.30 8.34
CA ALA A 31 24.27 11.62 7.55
C ALA A 31 24.61 11.61 6.06
N ASP A 32 24.02 10.71 5.29
CA ASP A 32 24.16 10.74 3.83
C ASP A 32 23.41 11.92 3.22
N LEU A 33 22.19 12.19 3.75
CA LEU A 33 21.34 13.32 3.38
C LEU A 33 20.68 13.89 4.65
N VAL A 34 20.57 15.21 4.73
CA VAL A 34 19.75 15.91 5.74
C VAL A 34 18.78 16.85 5.04
N LEU A 35 17.49 16.69 5.32
CA LEU A 35 16.48 17.69 5.01
C LEU A 35 16.48 18.70 6.17
N LYS A 36 16.99 19.91 5.91
CA LYS A 36 17.15 20.96 6.91
C LYS A 36 15.86 21.75 7.10
N ASN A 37 15.58 22.15 8.36
CA ASN A 37 14.46 23.02 8.72
C ASN A 37 13.08 22.44 8.30
N ALA A 38 12.93 21.12 8.32
CA ALA A 38 11.70 20.47 7.92
C ALA A 38 10.55 20.72 8.90
N THR A 39 9.37 20.97 8.36
CA THR A 39 8.11 20.69 9.07
C THR A 39 7.60 19.33 8.55
N TYR A 40 7.42 18.34 9.41
CA TYR A 40 7.03 17.01 8.96
C TYR A 40 5.77 16.50 9.64
N VAL A 41 5.02 15.67 8.91
CA VAL A 41 3.79 15.04 9.41
C VAL A 41 4.17 13.83 10.25
N ASN A 42 3.82 13.86 11.53
CA ASN A 42 3.93 12.72 12.43
C ASN A 42 2.60 11.95 12.46
N VAL A 43 2.55 10.85 11.72
CA VAL A 43 1.36 10.01 11.58
C VAL A 43 1.08 9.12 12.81
N PHE A 44 2.00 9.07 13.80
CA PHE A 44 1.81 8.34 15.05
C PHE A 44 1.06 9.17 16.09
N SER A 45 1.45 10.45 16.23
CA SER A 45 0.87 11.38 17.22
C SER A 45 -0.17 12.32 16.63
N ASN A 46 -0.39 12.25 15.31
CA ASN A 46 -1.36 13.06 14.56
C ASN A 46 -1.08 14.56 14.66
N GLU A 47 0.18 14.97 14.48
CA GLU A 47 0.63 16.34 14.61
C GLU A 47 1.71 16.72 13.60
N LEU A 48 1.97 18.03 13.46
CA LEU A 48 3.10 18.58 12.73
C LEU A 48 4.28 18.78 13.69
N CYS A 49 5.43 18.24 13.33
CA CYS A 49 6.68 18.39 14.07
C CYS A 49 7.70 19.18 13.28
N HIS A 50 8.71 19.75 13.98
CA HIS A 50 9.79 20.54 13.38
C HIS A 50 11.16 19.96 13.73
N GLY A 51 12.09 20.03 12.76
CA GLY A 51 13.47 19.59 12.95
C GLY A 51 14.08 19.13 11.63
N ASP A 52 15.39 18.91 11.62
CA ASP A 52 16.04 18.29 10.49
C ASP A 52 15.65 16.80 10.42
N ILE A 53 15.64 16.25 9.22
CA ILE A 53 15.44 14.80 9.02
C ILE A 53 16.73 14.23 8.44
N ALA A 54 17.42 13.38 9.22
CA ALA A 54 18.65 12.72 8.81
C ALA A 54 18.40 11.36 8.19
N VAL A 55 19.06 11.08 7.06
CA VAL A 55 18.96 9.83 6.30
C VAL A 55 20.36 9.21 6.16
N ALA A 56 20.45 7.90 6.43
CA ALA A 56 21.63 7.09 6.18
C ALA A 56 21.22 5.68 5.72
N GLU A 57 21.96 5.12 4.75
CA GLU A 57 21.71 3.77 4.21
C GLU A 57 20.27 3.57 3.70
N GLY A 58 19.60 4.63 3.22
CA GLY A 58 18.21 4.61 2.76
C GLY A 58 17.17 4.59 3.89
N LEU A 59 17.57 4.79 5.14
CA LEU A 59 16.68 4.85 6.30
C LEU A 59 16.68 6.26 6.90
N ILE A 60 15.54 6.70 7.40
CA ILE A 60 15.47 7.82 8.33
C ILE A 60 16.18 7.37 9.61
N VAL A 61 17.15 8.12 10.09
CA VAL A 61 17.94 7.74 11.25
C VAL A 61 17.74 8.67 12.43
N GLY A 62 17.22 9.89 12.22
CA GLY A 62 16.95 10.83 13.31
C GLY A 62 16.20 12.07 12.85
N MET A 63 15.56 12.72 13.83
CA MET A 63 14.99 14.05 13.71
C MET A 63 15.59 14.94 14.81
N GLY A 64 15.88 16.22 14.47
CA GLY A 64 16.52 17.18 15.39
C GLY A 64 17.57 18.00 14.69
N GLU A 65 18.75 18.19 15.30
CA GLU A 65 19.88 18.90 14.70
C GLU A 65 20.88 17.90 14.15
N TYR A 66 21.05 17.86 12.83
CA TYR A 66 21.95 16.95 12.15
C TYR A 66 22.78 17.65 11.07
N HIS A 67 23.96 17.07 10.79
CA HIS A 67 24.80 17.43 9.65
C HIS A 67 24.95 16.25 8.70
N GLY A 68 24.98 16.53 7.39
CA GLY A 68 25.05 15.53 6.34
C GLY A 68 26.08 15.84 5.27
N LYS A 69 26.41 14.82 4.47
CA LYS A 69 27.22 14.96 3.25
C LYS A 69 26.51 15.81 2.21
N VAL A 70 25.18 15.68 2.15
CA VAL A 70 24.27 16.49 1.35
C VAL A 70 23.24 17.08 2.31
N GLU A 71 23.03 18.39 2.23
CA GLU A 71 22.03 19.10 3.00
C GLU A 71 21.10 19.85 2.05
N VAL A 72 19.79 19.64 2.21
CA VAL A 72 18.76 20.29 1.40
C VAL A 72 17.87 21.10 2.34
N ASP A 73 17.81 22.40 2.13
CA ASP A 73 16.92 23.27 2.90
C ASP A 73 15.48 23.13 2.39
N VAL A 74 14.60 22.71 3.27
CA VAL A 74 13.16 22.56 3.02
C VAL A 74 12.33 23.50 3.90
N SER A 75 12.92 24.66 4.28
CA SER A 75 12.24 25.71 5.04
C SER A 75 10.91 26.10 4.38
N GLY A 76 9.84 26.18 5.19
CA GLY A 76 8.51 26.55 4.71
C GLY A 76 7.78 25.48 3.92
N LYS A 77 8.36 24.28 3.79
CA LYS A 77 7.75 23.12 3.13
C LYS A 77 7.38 22.04 4.15
N LEU A 78 6.52 21.12 3.71
CA LEU A 78 6.09 19.97 4.50
C LEU A 78 6.74 18.70 3.98
N VAL A 79 7.22 17.87 4.90
CA VAL A 79 7.76 16.55 4.58
C VAL A 79 6.80 15.48 5.09
N LEU A 80 6.41 14.57 4.21
CA LEU A 80 5.48 13.47 4.48
C LEU A 80 6.13 12.15 4.12
N PRO A 81 5.61 11.01 4.68
CA PRO A 81 5.94 9.69 4.16
C PRO A 81 5.37 9.54 2.74
N GLY A 82 6.05 8.74 1.91
CA GLY A 82 5.54 8.35 0.59
C GLY A 82 4.17 7.70 0.67
N PHE A 83 3.29 8.04 -0.28
CA PHE A 83 1.93 7.49 -0.33
C PHE A 83 1.95 6.05 -0.84
N ILE A 84 0.96 5.29 -0.36
CA ILE A 84 0.79 3.88 -0.69
C ILE A 84 -0.65 3.68 -1.16
N ASP A 85 -0.81 3.21 -2.40
CA ASP A 85 -2.09 2.70 -2.86
C ASP A 85 -2.28 1.27 -2.38
N ALA A 86 -3.29 1.05 -1.54
CA ALA A 86 -3.49 -0.22 -0.88
C ALA A 86 -4.24 -1.27 -1.74
N HIS A 87 -4.82 -0.85 -2.87
CA HIS A 87 -5.49 -1.75 -3.81
C HIS A 87 -5.65 -1.09 -5.19
N ILE A 88 -5.02 -1.67 -6.20
CA ILE A 88 -5.07 -1.20 -7.58
C ILE A 88 -4.93 -2.37 -8.56
N HIS A 89 -5.54 -2.22 -9.75
CA HIS A 89 -5.28 -3.04 -10.92
C HIS A 89 -4.38 -2.23 -11.88
N LEU A 90 -3.09 -2.59 -11.97
CA LEU A 90 -2.16 -1.87 -12.83
C LEU A 90 -2.58 -1.91 -14.30
N GLU A 91 -3.23 -2.98 -14.70
CA GLU A 91 -3.76 -3.22 -16.05
C GLU A 91 -4.79 -2.17 -16.45
N SER A 92 -5.65 -1.74 -15.52
CA SER A 92 -6.66 -0.71 -15.74
C SER A 92 -6.08 0.67 -16.09
N SER A 93 -4.79 0.88 -15.76
CA SER A 93 -4.07 2.09 -16.19
C SER A 93 -3.79 2.12 -17.71
N LEU A 94 -3.96 0.98 -18.42
CA LEU A 94 -3.75 0.81 -19.86
C LEU A 94 -2.35 1.19 -20.34
N VAL A 95 -1.36 1.23 -19.43
CA VAL A 95 0.04 1.51 -19.74
C VAL A 95 0.95 0.45 -19.14
N SER A 96 2.20 0.37 -19.57
CA SER A 96 3.15 -0.55 -18.98
C SER A 96 3.47 -0.15 -17.52
N PRO A 97 3.89 -1.11 -16.66
CA PRO A 97 4.27 -0.79 -15.28
C PRO A 97 5.34 0.32 -15.17
N THR A 98 6.25 0.43 -16.14
CA THR A 98 7.25 1.49 -16.18
C THR A 98 6.62 2.87 -16.43
N GLU A 99 5.66 2.98 -17.35
CA GLU A 99 4.98 4.24 -17.62
C GLU A 99 4.01 4.60 -16.49
N PHE A 100 3.36 3.60 -15.87
CA PHE A 100 2.58 3.80 -14.66
C PHE A 100 3.44 4.40 -13.53
N ALA A 101 4.61 3.84 -13.26
CA ALA A 101 5.52 4.35 -12.23
C ALA A 101 5.92 5.81 -12.50
N LYS A 102 6.21 6.18 -13.77
CA LYS A 102 6.50 7.57 -14.15
C LYS A 102 5.29 8.51 -13.93
N ALA A 103 4.08 8.00 -14.09
CA ALA A 103 2.87 8.78 -13.88
C ALA A 103 2.60 9.05 -12.39
N VAL A 104 2.81 8.07 -11.49
CA VAL A 104 2.38 8.19 -10.08
C VAL A 104 3.47 8.70 -9.14
N LEU A 105 4.76 8.49 -9.44
CA LEU A 105 5.85 8.98 -8.61
C LEU A 105 5.86 10.50 -8.42
N PRO A 106 5.61 11.33 -9.47
CA PRO A 106 5.48 12.78 -9.30
C PRO A 106 4.29 13.20 -8.43
N HIS A 107 3.32 12.31 -8.21
CA HIS A 107 2.20 12.50 -7.29
C HIS A 107 2.50 11.99 -5.86
N GLY A 108 3.74 11.60 -5.58
CA GLY A 108 4.17 11.16 -4.26
C GLY A 108 3.79 9.72 -3.91
N THR A 109 3.21 8.94 -4.81
CA THR A 109 2.96 7.51 -4.57
C THR A 109 4.26 6.74 -4.77
N THR A 110 4.78 6.17 -3.69
CA THR A 110 6.05 5.42 -3.67
C THR A 110 5.87 3.91 -3.62
N ALA A 111 4.66 3.46 -3.29
CA ALA A 111 4.33 2.03 -3.28
C ALA A 111 2.87 1.79 -3.70
N VAL A 112 2.63 0.61 -4.29
CA VAL A 112 1.29 0.12 -4.62
C VAL A 112 1.16 -1.35 -4.26
N VAL A 113 -0.05 -1.78 -3.91
CA VAL A 113 -0.42 -3.18 -3.73
C VAL A 113 -1.39 -3.54 -4.85
N THR A 114 -0.94 -4.33 -5.81
CA THR A 114 -1.72 -4.66 -7.01
C THR A 114 -2.29 -6.08 -6.97
N ASP A 115 -3.50 -6.21 -7.49
CA ASP A 115 -4.09 -7.50 -7.86
C ASP A 115 -4.09 -7.63 -9.40
N PRO A 116 -3.20 -8.44 -9.99
CA PRO A 116 -3.10 -8.61 -11.43
C PRO A 116 -4.06 -9.67 -11.97
N HIS A 117 -5.35 -9.62 -11.59
CA HIS A 117 -6.29 -10.64 -12.01
C HIS A 117 -6.73 -10.50 -13.47
N GLU A 118 -6.73 -9.31 -14.07
CA GLU A 118 -7.10 -9.12 -15.47
C GLU A 118 -6.11 -9.82 -16.41
N ILE A 119 -4.81 -9.55 -16.26
CA ILE A 119 -3.80 -10.23 -17.07
C ILE A 119 -3.76 -11.73 -16.77
N SER A 120 -4.07 -12.12 -15.53
CA SER A 120 -4.12 -13.52 -15.13
C SER A 120 -5.32 -14.25 -15.74
N ASN A 121 -6.47 -13.57 -15.91
CA ASN A 121 -7.62 -14.12 -16.65
C ASN A 121 -7.30 -14.36 -18.14
N VAL A 122 -6.37 -13.58 -18.71
CA VAL A 122 -5.95 -13.75 -20.12
C VAL A 122 -4.85 -14.80 -20.25
N ALA A 123 -3.82 -14.74 -19.39
CA ALA A 123 -2.56 -15.44 -19.58
C ALA A 123 -2.15 -16.37 -18.41
N GLY A 124 -2.98 -16.50 -17.38
CA GLY A 124 -2.70 -17.36 -16.23
C GLY A 124 -1.44 -16.96 -15.49
N THR A 125 -0.64 -17.95 -15.09
CA THR A 125 0.62 -17.71 -14.38
C THR A 125 1.65 -16.95 -15.21
N ALA A 126 1.61 -17.03 -16.54
CA ALA A 126 2.49 -16.24 -17.38
C ALA A 126 2.23 -14.73 -17.24
N GLY A 127 0.96 -14.34 -17.00
CA GLY A 127 0.59 -12.96 -16.65
C GLY A 127 1.17 -12.52 -15.31
N LEU A 128 1.09 -13.37 -14.28
CA LEU A 128 1.70 -13.12 -12.97
C LEU A 128 3.23 -12.96 -13.08
N ASP A 129 3.89 -13.86 -13.81
CA ASP A 129 5.35 -13.82 -14.01
C ASP A 129 5.76 -12.54 -14.74
N PHE A 130 4.99 -12.13 -15.77
CA PHE A 130 5.22 -10.88 -16.49
C PHE A 130 5.14 -9.67 -15.56
N MET A 131 4.10 -9.57 -14.75
CA MET A 131 3.92 -8.45 -13.82
C MET A 131 5.01 -8.42 -12.74
N LEU A 132 5.35 -9.56 -12.18
CA LEU A 132 6.44 -9.68 -11.20
C LEU A 132 7.80 -9.28 -11.79
N GLU A 133 8.11 -9.67 -13.00
CA GLU A 133 9.42 -9.35 -13.63
C GLU A 133 9.50 -7.89 -14.08
N THR A 134 8.46 -7.36 -14.74
CA THR A 134 8.48 -5.99 -15.28
C THR A 134 8.41 -4.89 -14.22
N THR A 135 8.02 -5.23 -12.98
CA THR A 135 7.97 -4.30 -11.84
C THR A 135 9.17 -4.41 -10.89
N LYS A 136 10.13 -5.28 -11.17
CA LYS A 136 11.20 -5.66 -10.23
C LYS A 136 12.19 -4.54 -9.92
N ASP A 137 12.56 -3.76 -10.93
CA ASP A 137 13.61 -2.74 -10.84
C ASP A 137 13.07 -1.32 -11.03
N LEU A 138 11.79 -1.11 -10.70
CA LEU A 138 11.17 0.22 -10.72
C LEU A 138 11.56 1.03 -9.47
N ALA A 139 11.56 2.35 -9.59
CA ALA A 139 11.65 3.25 -8.44
C ALA A 139 10.38 3.19 -7.56
N LEU A 140 9.25 2.76 -8.14
CA LEU A 140 8.01 2.46 -7.44
C LEU A 140 8.09 1.07 -6.81
N SER A 141 7.81 0.94 -5.53
CA SER A 141 7.66 -0.36 -4.86
C SER A 141 6.33 -1.01 -5.26
N VAL A 142 6.37 -2.15 -5.93
CA VAL A 142 5.16 -2.87 -6.34
C VAL A 142 5.04 -4.17 -5.56
N TYR A 143 3.99 -4.28 -4.76
CA TYR A 143 3.59 -5.48 -4.02
C TYR A 143 2.40 -6.14 -4.69
N PHE A 144 2.21 -7.42 -4.43
CA PHE A 144 1.21 -8.24 -5.11
C PHE A 144 0.28 -8.94 -4.11
N MET A 145 -0.99 -8.90 -4.43
CA MET A 145 -1.96 -9.86 -3.94
C MET A 145 -2.22 -10.88 -5.06
N LEU A 146 -2.22 -12.17 -4.76
CA LEU A 146 -2.43 -13.20 -5.79
C LEU A 146 -3.92 -13.28 -6.15
N PRO A 147 -4.29 -13.33 -7.44
CA PRO A 147 -5.68 -13.36 -7.86
C PRO A 147 -6.47 -14.53 -7.27
N SER A 148 -7.57 -14.24 -6.59
CA SER A 148 -8.49 -15.26 -6.07
C SER A 148 -9.46 -15.75 -7.15
N CYS A 149 -9.75 -14.91 -8.13
CA CYS A 149 -10.89 -14.94 -9.04
C CYS A 149 -10.47 -15.11 -10.51
N VAL A 150 -9.78 -16.19 -10.84
CA VAL A 150 -9.41 -16.51 -12.22
C VAL A 150 -9.94 -17.88 -12.62
N PRO A 151 -11.18 -17.96 -13.16
CA PRO A 151 -12.21 -16.91 -13.20
C PRO A 151 -12.87 -16.65 -11.84
N ALA A 152 -13.70 -15.60 -11.74
CA ALA A 152 -14.43 -15.26 -10.51
C ALA A 152 -15.44 -16.37 -10.13
N THR A 153 -16.17 -16.89 -11.10
CA THR A 153 -17.11 -17.97 -10.96
C THR A 153 -16.96 -19.00 -12.07
N GLY A 154 -17.55 -20.19 -11.89
CA GLY A 154 -17.60 -21.23 -12.94
C GLY A 154 -18.50 -20.88 -14.13
N LEU A 155 -19.17 -19.72 -14.13
CA LEU A 155 -20.02 -19.22 -15.21
C LEU A 155 -19.28 -18.23 -16.11
N ASP A 156 -18.12 -17.74 -15.68
CA ASP A 156 -17.35 -16.76 -16.42
C ASP A 156 -16.44 -17.44 -17.46
N GLU A 157 -16.35 -16.84 -18.64
CA GLU A 157 -15.35 -17.21 -19.62
C GLU A 157 -14.00 -16.57 -19.27
N SER A 158 -12.93 -17.37 -19.29
CA SER A 158 -11.59 -16.93 -18.98
C SER A 158 -10.57 -17.64 -19.88
N GLY A 159 -9.47 -16.96 -20.20
CA GLY A 159 -8.34 -17.52 -20.93
C GLY A 159 -7.51 -18.50 -20.09
N ALA A 160 -7.67 -18.47 -18.78
CA ALA A 160 -6.97 -19.35 -17.84
C ALA A 160 -7.82 -19.67 -16.61
N VAL A 161 -7.43 -20.72 -15.89
CA VAL A 161 -7.98 -21.08 -14.58
C VAL A 161 -6.82 -21.18 -13.60
N LEU A 162 -6.87 -20.44 -12.49
CA LEU A 162 -5.88 -20.50 -11.43
C LEU A 162 -6.51 -21.11 -10.17
N GLU A 163 -6.14 -22.35 -9.91
CA GLU A 163 -6.49 -23.04 -8.66
C GLU A 163 -5.38 -22.84 -7.60
N ALA A 164 -5.55 -23.36 -6.41
CA ALA A 164 -4.61 -23.20 -5.31
C ALA A 164 -3.18 -23.69 -5.64
N GLU A 165 -3.08 -24.78 -6.41
CA GLU A 165 -1.80 -25.38 -6.78
C GLU A 165 -0.94 -24.43 -7.63
N GLN A 166 -1.53 -23.67 -8.55
CA GLN A 166 -0.84 -22.71 -9.39
C GLN A 166 -0.37 -21.49 -8.59
N LEU A 167 -1.13 -21.08 -7.57
CA LEU A 167 -0.82 -19.91 -6.75
C LEU A 167 0.21 -20.20 -5.65
N ARG A 168 0.22 -21.41 -5.11
CA ARG A 168 1.05 -21.82 -3.96
C ARG A 168 2.53 -21.47 -4.08
N PRO A 169 3.23 -21.66 -5.22
CA PRO A 169 4.64 -21.31 -5.35
C PRO A 169 4.91 -19.81 -5.19
N TYR A 170 3.95 -18.95 -5.55
CA TYR A 170 4.12 -17.51 -5.50
C TYR A 170 4.12 -16.94 -4.09
N TYR A 171 3.55 -17.63 -3.10
CA TYR A 171 3.63 -17.18 -1.70
C TYR A 171 5.05 -17.11 -1.14
N GLN A 172 6.03 -17.74 -1.81
CA GLN A 172 7.45 -17.62 -1.44
C GLN A 172 8.10 -16.32 -1.97
N GLN A 173 7.45 -15.60 -2.87
CA GLN A 173 7.95 -14.32 -3.38
C GLN A 173 7.84 -13.24 -2.30
N PRO A 174 8.93 -12.49 -2.00
CA PRO A 174 8.92 -11.47 -0.94
C PRO A 174 7.91 -10.34 -1.18
N ARG A 175 7.61 -10.03 -2.44
CA ARG A 175 6.66 -8.98 -2.82
C ARG A 175 5.21 -9.43 -2.84
N VAL A 176 4.92 -10.71 -2.68
CA VAL A 176 3.56 -11.24 -2.56
C VAL A 176 3.11 -11.11 -1.12
N LEU A 177 2.03 -10.35 -0.88
CA LEU A 177 1.52 -10.04 0.46
C LEU A 177 0.31 -10.89 0.85
N GLY A 178 -0.40 -11.45 -0.13
CA GLY A 178 -1.61 -12.20 0.19
C GLY A 178 -2.37 -12.76 -0.99
N LEU A 179 -3.63 -13.09 -0.72
CA LEU A 179 -4.66 -13.45 -1.68
C LEU A 179 -5.53 -12.22 -1.91
N ALA A 180 -5.70 -11.84 -3.16
CA ALA A 180 -6.44 -10.67 -3.59
C ALA A 180 -7.95 -10.82 -3.36
N GLU A 181 -8.65 -9.77 -3.66
CA GLU A 181 -10.09 -9.62 -3.49
C GLU A 181 -10.89 -10.90 -3.73
N LEU A 182 -11.49 -11.41 -2.66
CA LEU A 182 -12.22 -12.66 -2.67
C LEU A 182 -13.65 -12.44 -3.19
N MET A 183 -13.79 -12.28 -4.52
CA MET A 183 -15.06 -11.93 -5.19
C MET A 183 -16.15 -12.99 -5.00
N ASN A 184 -15.78 -14.27 -4.95
CA ASN A 184 -16.76 -15.33 -4.79
C ASN A 184 -17.20 -15.49 -3.32
N SER A 185 -17.88 -14.44 -2.80
CA SER A 185 -18.45 -14.47 -1.44
C SER A 185 -19.49 -15.57 -1.28
N TYR A 186 -20.29 -15.84 -2.31
CA TYR A 186 -21.30 -16.91 -2.30
C TYR A 186 -20.67 -18.29 -2.07
N GLY A 187 -19.62 -18.63 -2.81
CA GLY A 187 -18.91 -19.90 -2.64
C GLY A 187 -18.18 -19.97 -1.30
N THR A 188 -17.58 -18.84 -0.86
CA THR A 188 -16.90 -18.76 0.43
C THR A 188 -17.85 -19.07 1.60
N VAL A 189 -19.02 -18.45 1.62
CA VAL A 189 -20.04 -18.64 2.67
C VAL A 189 -20.58 -20.07 2.67
N ARG A 190 -20.58 -20.75 1.53
CA ARG A 190 -21.03 -22.15 1.37
C ARG A 190 -19.92 -23.17 1.47
N ALA A 191 -18.72 -22.71 1.86
CA ALA A 191 -17.56 -23.57 2.06
C ALA A 191 -17.14 -24.35 0.81
N ASP A 192 -17.13 -23.70 -0.37
CA ASP A 192 -16.60 -24.29 -1.60
C ASP A 192 -15.13 -24.70 -1.40
N GLU A 193 -14.84 -25.99 -1.62
CA GLU A 193 -13.53 -26.58 -1.32
C GLU A 193 -12.39 -25.93 -2.10
N LYS A 194 -12.61 -25.52 -3.34
CA LYS A 194 -11.57 -24.87 -4.17
C LYS A 194 -11.22 -23.48 -3.65
N ILE A 195 -12.22 -22.73 -3.20
CA ILE A 195 -12.01 -21.41 -2.59
C ILE A 195 -11.30 -21.58 -1.25
N LEU A 196 -11.79 -22.49 -0.41
CA LEU A 196 -11.19 -22.74 0.91
C LEU A 196 -9.74 -23.21 0.78
N GLN A 197 -9.38 -23.96 -0.26
CA GLN A 197 -8.00 -24.38 -0.49
C GLN A 197 -7.08 -23.15 -0.75
N LYS A 198 -7.52 -22.17 -1.55
CA LYS A 198 -6.77 -20.91 -1.76
C LYS A 198 -6.59 -20.13 -0.44
N ILE A 199 -7.67 -20.05 0.34
CA ILE A 199 -7.66 -19.40 1.68
C ILE A 199 -6.69 -20.11 2.62
N CYS A 200 -6.73 -21.44 2.68
CA CYS A 200 -5.85 -22.24 3.54
C CYS A 200 -4.38 -22.09 3.14
N ASP A 201 -4.04 -22.09 1.85
CA ASP A 201 -2.69 -21.92 1.36
C ASP A 201 -2.15 -20.52 1.71
N CYS A 202 -2.96 -19.47 1.54
CA CYS A 202 -2.62 -18.11 1.91
C CYS A 202 -2.38 -17.98 3.43
N THR A 203 -3.30 -18.53 4.22
CA THR A 203 -3.22 -18.50 5.69
C THR A 203 -2.01 -19.29 6.21
N ALA A 204 -1.71 -20.45 5.63
CA ALA A 204 -0.54 -21.26 5.96
C ALA A 204 0.77 -20.52 5.65
N ALA A 205 0.76 -19.65 4.64
CA ALA A 205 1.89 -18.76 4.33
C ALA A 205 1.97 -17.53 5.26
N GLY A 206 1.04 -17.34 6.20
CA GLY A 206 0.99 -16.20 7.11
C GLY A 206 0.65 -14.88 6.43
N LYS A 207 -0.10 -14.90 5.35
CA LYS A 207 -0.38 -13.74 4.51
C LYS A 207 -1.83 -13.28 4.60
N ARG A 208 -2.12 -12.08 4.05
CA ARG A 208 -3.42 -11.40 4.11
C ARG A 208 -4.40 -11.95 3.07
N ILE A 209 -5.69 -11.81 3.35
CA ILE A 209 -6.76 -12.10 2.39
C ILE A 209 -7.63 -10.86 2.29
N ASP A 210 -7.68 -10.27 1.11
CA ASP A 210 -8.53 -9.12 0.82
C ASP A 210 -9.91 -9.57 0.35
N GLY A 211 -10.90 -8.74 0.60
CA GLY A 211 -12.29 -9.00 0.29
C GLY A 211 -12.87 -8.10 -0.78
N HIS A 212 -13.93 -8.64 -1.39
CA HIS A 212 -14.80 -8.00 -2.35
C HIS A 212 -16.21 -8.55 -2.13
N ALA A 213 -16.99 -7.90 -1.30
CA ALA A 213 -18.28 -8.45 -0.86
C ALA A 213 -19.34 -7.33 -0.72
N PRO A 214 -19.77 -6.72 -1.87
CA PRO A 214 -20.79 -5.69 -1.85
C PRO A 214 -22.07 -6.21 -1.21
N PHE A 215 -22.64 -5.39 -0.29
CA PHE A 215 -23.91 -5.66 0.41
C PHE A 215 -23.95 -6.92 1.28
N LEU A 216 -22.83 -7.64 1.44
CA LEU A 216 -22.79 -8.82 2.33
C LEU A 216 -22.94 -8.38 3.78
N SER A 217 -23.87 -8.97 4.50
CA SER A 217 -24.27 -8.57 5.86
C SER A 217 -24.67 -9.75 6.73
N GLY A 218 -24.93 -9.53 8.01
CA GLY A 218 -25.47 -10.50 8.93
C GLY A 218 -24.61 -11.75 9.11
N GLU A 219 -25.25 -12.93 9.08
CA GLU A 219 -24.59 -14.23 9.28
C GLU A 219 -23.66 -14.60 8.11
N GLU A 220 -24.01 -14.24 6.89
CA GLU A 220 -23.15 -14.48 5.72
C GLU A 220 -21.86 -13.65 5.80
N LEU A 221 -21.93 -12.39 6.27
CA LEU A 221 -20.74 -11.59 6.54
C LEU A 221 -19.88 -12.22 7.65
N ASN A 222 -20.51 -12.74 8.71
CA ASN A 222 -19.75 -13.45 9.75
C ASN A 222 -19.00 -14.67 9.19
N ALA A 223 -19.64 -15.46 8.32
CA ALA A 223 -19.03 -16.61 7.68
C ALA A 223 -17.85 -16.20 6.77
N TYR A 224 -18.02 -15.15 5.98
CA TYR A 224 -16.99 -14.61 5.09
C TYR A 224 -15.76 -14.11 5.88
N ILE A 225 -15.98 -13.38 6.96
CA ILE A 225 -14.90 -12.92 7.84
C ILE A 225 -14.25 -14.10 8.57
N ALA A 226 -15.05 -15.05 9.06
CA ALA A 226 -14.52 -16.24 9.75
C ALA A 226 -13.69 -17.14 8.83
N ALA A 227 -13.92 -17.11 7.50
CA ALA A 227 -13.07 -17.75 6.52
C ALA A 227 -11.67 -17.13 6.42
N GLY A 228 -11.47 -15.92 6.97
CA GLY A 228 -10.16 -15.25 7.03
C GLY A 228 -10.05 -13.95 6.24
N VAL A 229 -11.15 -13.45 5.66
CA VAL A 229 -11.15 -12.22 4.87
C VAL A 229 -11.10 -10.99 5.78
N GLN A 230 -10.12 -10.10 5.54
CA GLN A 230 -9.73 -9.08 6.50
C GLN A 230 -10.02 -7.64 6.07
N SER A 231 -10.42 -7.42 4.81
CA SER A 231 -10.73 -6.09 4.27
C SER A 231 -11.95 -6.14 3.33
N ASP A 232 -12.42 -4.97 2.92
CA ASP A 232 -13.39 -4.81 1.85
C ASP A 232 -13.27 -3.41 1.23
N HIS A 233 -13.38 -3.30 -0.10
CA HIS A 233 -13.33 -2.04 -0.85
C HIS A 233 -14.67 -1.71 -1.56
N GLU A 234 -15.65 -2.61 -1.47
CA GLU A 234 -16.93 -2.50 -2.20
C GLU A 234 -18.03 -1.77 -1.43
N CYS A 235 -17.78 -1.34 -0.19
CA CYS A 235 -18.78 -0.61 0.58
C CYS A 235 -19.20 0.68 -0.12
N SER A 236 -20.44 0.75 -0.56
CA SER A 236 -21.02 1.95 -1.19
C SER A 236 -21.77 2.86 -0.20
N GLU A 237 -22.12 2.33 0.97
CA GLU A 237 -22.88 3.03 1.99
C GLU A 237 -22.23 2.94 3.38
N LEU A 238 -22.39 4.00 4.17
CA LEU A 238 -21.80 4.09 5.51
C LEU A 238 -22.22 2.96 6.44
N HIS A 239 -23.49 2.55 6.39
CA HIS A 239 -24.00 1.51 7.30
C HIS A 239 -23.34 0.15 7.02
N GLU A 240 -23.12 -0.18 5.75
CA GLU A 240 -22.42 -1.38 5.31
C GLU A 240 -20.96 -1.37 5.79
N ALA A 241 -20.24 -0.29 5.55
CA ALA A 241 -18.85 -0.13 5.99
C ALA A 241 -18.74 -0.21 7.53
N MET A 242 -19.66 0.41 8.25
CA MET A 242 -19.72 0.33 9.72
C MET A 242 -20.00 -1.08 10.23
N GLU A 243 -20.82 -1.86 9.54
CA GLU A 243 -21.10 -3.23 9.92
C GLU A 243 -19.83 -4.10 9.79
N LYS A 244 -19.10 -4.00 8.67
CA LYS A 244 -17.84 -4.69 8.41
C LYS A 244 -16.73 -4.26 9.39
N LEU A 245 -16.59 -2.96 9.60
CA LEU A 245 -15.60 -2.40 10.52
C LEU A 245 -15.82 -2.86 11.97
N ARG A 246 -17.09 -2.90 12.45
CA ARG A 246 -17.44 -3.41 13.78
C ARG A 246 -17.10 -4.89 13.97
N ARG A 247 -17.01 -5.66 12.88
CA ARG A 247 -16.60 -7.06 12.87
C ARG A 247 -15.09 -7.25 12.64
N GLY A 248 -14.34 -6.15 12.58
CA GLY A 248 -12.88 -6.18 12.55
C GLY A 248 -12.26 -6.13 11.15
N GLN A 249 -13.04 -5.97 10.09
CA GLN A 249 -12.47 -5.73 8.76
C GLN A 249 -11.86 -4.34 8.65
N TYR A 250 -10.89 -4.21 7.75
CA TYR A 250 -10.43 -2.90 7.26
C TYR A 250 -11.33 -2.47 6.11
N ILE A 251 -11.54 -1.17 5.99
CA ILE A 251 -12.30 -0.55 4.89
C ILE A 251 -11.32 0.17 3.97
N MET A 252 -11.32 -0.19 2.70
CA MET A 252 -10.56 0.48 1.67
C MET A 252 -11.49 1.49 0.98
N VAL A 253 -11.18 2.78 1.15
CA VAL A 253 -11.98 3.86 0.58
C VAL A 253 -11.48 4.14 -0.82
N ARG A 254 -12.35 3.97 -1.79
CA ARG A 254 -12.05 3.91 -3.22
C ARG A 254 -12.37 5.23 -3.94
N GLU A 255 -11.40 5.73 -4.72
CA GLU A 255 -11.56 6.87 -5.62
C GLU A 255 -10.89 6.59 -6.98
N GLY A 256 -11.41 5.58 -7.66
CA GLY A 256 -10.99 5.20 -9.00
C GLY A 256 -11.66 6.02 -10.11
N THR A 257 -11.52 5.54 -11.34
CA THR A 257 -12.26 6.08 -12.50
C THR A 257 -13.66 5.48 -12.56
N ALA A 258 -13.78 4.17 -12.39
CA ALA A 258 -15.04 3.45 -12.52
C ALA A 258 -15.89 3.52 -11.25
N ALA A 259 -15.25 3.48 -10.08
CA ALA A 259 -15.95 3.41 -8.81
C ALA A 259 -15.37 4.38 -7.77
N GLN A 260 -16.28 5.09 -7.08
CA GLN A 260 -15.97 6.09 -6.09
C GLN A 260 -16.95 5.97 -4.92
N ASN A 261 -16.44 5.83 -3.70
CA ASN A 261 -17.26 5.69 -2.50
C ASN A 261 -16.86 6.64 -1.35
N MET A 262 -15.84 7.49 -1.56
CA MET A 262 -15.31 8.34 -0.50
C MET A 262 -16.37 9.26 0.10
N GLU A 263 -17.24 9.87 -0.72
CA GLU A 263 -18.26 10.81 -0.24
C GLU A 263 -19.20 10.14 0.78
N SER A 264 -19.67 8.94 0.48
CA SER A 264 -20.51 8.16 1.40
C SER A 264 -19.77 7.74 2.66
N LEU A 265 -18.45 7.54 2.58
CA LEU A 265 -17.60 7.01 3.66
C LEU A 265 -16.84 8.10 4.42
N LEU A 266 -16.96 9.38 4.09
CA LEU A 266 -16.33 10.50 4.81
C LEU A 266 -16.50 10.45 6.34
N PRO A 267 -17.63 10.01 6.91
CA PRO A 267 -17.78 9.90 8.36
C PRO A 267 -16.79 8.92 9.02
N LEU A 268 -16.10 8.06 8.25
CA LEU A 268 -15.05 7.15 8.74
C LEU A 268 -13.68 7.83 8.85
N PHE A 269 -13.49 9.01 8.25
CA PHE A 269 -12.21 9.74 8.25
C PHE A 269 -11.95 10.48 9.57
N ARG A 270 -12.23 9.82 10.67
CA ARG A 270 -12.00 10.33 12.04
C ARG A 270 -11.74 9.18 13.00
N GLU A 271 -11.11 9.51 14.13
CA GLU A 271 -10.94 8.52 15.21
C GLU A 271 -12.32 8.06 15.75
N PRO A 272 -12.48 6.77 16.12
CA PRO A 272 -11.45 5.71 16.05
C PRO A 272 -11.40 4.98 14.71
N TYR A 273 -12.24 5.33 13.74
CA TYR A 273 -12.49 4.55 12.52
C TYR A 273 -11.32 4.60 11.54
N CYS A 274 -10.71 5.78 11.37
CA CYS A 274 -9.65 6.02 10.38
C CYS A 274 -8.43 5.11 10.56
N SER A 275 -8.21 4.59 11.78
CA SER A 275 -7.12 3.63 12.06
C SER A 275 -7.30 2.27 11.37
N ARG A 276 -8.47 2.00 10.81
CA ARG A 276 -8.80 0.80 10.04
C ARG A 276 -9.35 1.12 8.65
N CYS A 277 -9.12 2.33 8.16
CA CYS A 277 -9.53 2.76 6.82
C CYS A 277 -8.30 3.13 6.00
N MET A 278 -8.23 2.65 4.75
CA MET A 278 -7.12 2.89 3.81
C MET A 278 -7.66 3.57 2.55
N LEU A 279 -6.80 4.34 1.88
CA LEU A 279 -7.11 4.96 0.59
C LEU A 279 -6.63 4.06 -0.55
N VAL A 280 -7.47 3.90 -1.57
CA VAL A 280 -7.20 3.05 -2.73
C VAL A 280 -7.75 3.69 -4.01
N THR A 281 -7.18 3.31 -5.15
CA THR A 281 -7.71 3.75 -6.43
C THR A 281 -8.55 2.69 -7.14
N ASP A 282 -8.25 1.40 -6.94
CA ASP A 282 -8.88 0.34 -7.71
C ASP A 282 -8.62 0.54 -9.22
N ASP A 283 -9.63 0.56 -10.07
CA ASP A 283 -9.50 0.87 -11.51
C ASP A 283 -9.24 2.36 -11.75
N LYS A 284 -8.02 2.71 -12.17
CA LYS A 284 -7.61 4.09 -12.43
C LYS A 284 -7.06 4.26 -13.84
N HIS A 285 -7.79 5.01 -14.69
CA HIS A 285 -7.43 5.23 -16.08
C HIS A 285 -6.32 6.28 -16.24
N PRO A 286 -5.53 6.21 -17.34
CA PRO A 286 -4.35 7.06 -17.51
C PRO A 286 -4.69 8.55 -17.61
N GLY A 287 -5.85 8.91 -18.16
CA GLY A 287 -6.30 10.30 -18.22
C GLY A 287 -6.49 10.92 -16.84
N ASP A 288 -7.08 10.17 -15.92
CA ASP A 288 -7.30 10.61 -14.55
C ASP A 288 -6.01 10.68 -13.74
N LEU A 289 -5.07 9.75 -13.97
CA LEU A 289 -3.74 9.81 -13.39
C LEU A 289 -2.99 11.07 -13.77
N LEU A 290 -3.03 11.45 -15.06
CA LEU A 290 -2.31 12.62 -15.56
C LEU A 290 -2.96 13.96 -15.15
N GLN A 291 -4.30 14.01 -15.06
CA GLN A 291 -5.02 15.25 -14.78
C GLN A 291 -5.31 15.45 -13.29
N GLY A 292 -5.69 14.40 -12.60
CA GLY A 292 -6.12 14.45 -11.20
C GLY A 292 -5.04 14.10 -10.21
N GLY A 293 -4.17 13.18 -10.56
CA GLY A 293 -3.20 12.56 -9.67
C GLY A 293 -3.64 11.17 -9.18
N HIS A 294 -2.99 10.70 -8.14
CA HIS A 294 -3.16 9.35 -7.60
C HIS A 294 -3.70 9.40 -6.15
N ILE A 295 -2.96 8.89 -5.17
CA ILE A 295 -3.35 8.98 -3.75
C ILE A 295 -3.37 10.43 -3.26
N ASP A 296 -2.49 11.30 -3.77
CA ASP A 296 -2.51 12.74 -3.49
C ASP A 296 -3.85 13.39 -3.82
N TYR A 297 -4.49 12.98 -4.91
CA TYR A 297 -5.83 13.43 -5.29
C TYR A 297 -6.88 13.07 -4.24
N ILE A 298 -6.85 11.84 -3.73
CA ILE A 298 -7.81 11.37 -2.72
C ILE A 298 -7.62 12.14 -1.42
N ILE A 299 -6.36 12.35 -1.00
CA ILE A 299 -6.02 13.12 0.20
C ILE A 299 -6.50 14.58 0.05
N ARG A 300 -6.20 15.23 -1.09
CA ARG A 300 -6.67 16.60 -1.40
C ARG A 300 -8.19 16.72 -1.34
N LYS A 301 -8.90 15.74 -1.93
CA LYS A 301 -10.38 15.69 -1.91
C LYS A 301 -10.90 15.56 -0.49
N ALA A 302 -10.28 14.72 0.34
CA ALA A 302 -10.63 14.55 1.75
C ALA A 302 -10.42 15.85 2.56
N ILE A 303 -9.27 16.50 2.40
CA ILE A 303 -8.97 17.79 3.06
C ILE A 303 -9.99 18.86 2.65
N THR A 304 -10.31 18.95 1.35
CA THR A 304 -11.33 19.87 0.84
C THR A 304 -12.72 19.61 1.45
N ALA A 305 -13.03 18.36 1.76
CA ALA A 305 -14.26 17.96 2.46
C ALA A 305 -14.21 18.21 3.99
N GLY A 306 -13.13 18.79 4.52
CA GLY A 306 -12.97 19.14 5.93
C GLY A 306 -12.36 18.07 6.81
N VAL A 307 -11.75 17.03 6.22
CA VAL A 307 -10.99 16.01 6.96
C VAL A 307 -9.67 16.62 7.44
N ASP A 308 -9.25 16.25 8.65
CA ASP A 308 -7.93 16.59 9.17
C ASP A 308 -6.83 16.10 8.21
N PRO A 309 -5.91 16.96 7.76
CA PRO A 309 -4.89 16.58 6.78
C PRO A 309 -3.98 15.43 7.24
N VAL A 310 -3.64 15.38 8.52
CA VAL A 310 -2.76 14.34 9.07
C VAL A 310 -3.49 12.99 9.09
N VAL A 311 -4.79 12.99 9.39
CA VAL A 311 -5.64 11.81 9.31
C VAL A 311 -5.69 11.29 7.88
N ALA A 312 -5.94 12.16 6.90
CA ALA A 312 -5.99 11.76 5.49
C ALA A 312 -4.65 11.18 5.01
N VAL A 313 -3.52 11.82 5.36
CA VAL A 313 -2.16 11.31 5.06
C VAL A 313 -1.93 9.94 5.71
N ARG A 314 -2.30 9.77 6.98
CA ARG A 314 -2.14 8.51 7.70
C ARG A 314 -2.90 7.35 7.05
N MET A 315 -4.09 7.60 6.50
CA MET A 315 -4.89 6.61 5.78
C MET A 315 -4.27 6.19 4.44
N GLY A 316 -3.46 7.06 3.82
CA GLY A 316 -2.70 6.77 2.59
C GLY A 316 -1.24 6.37 2.81
N THR A 317 -0.79 6.15 4.07
CA THR A 317 0.61 5.85 4.39
C THR A 317 0.76 4.77 5.45
N LEU A 318 0.58 5.11 6.73
CA LEU A 318 0.82 4.20 7.85
C LEU A 318 -0.21 3.06 7.92
N VAL A 319 -1.50 3.34 7.70
CA VAL A 319 -2.55 2.31 7.82
C VAL A 319 -2.38 1.18 6.80
N PRO A 320 -2.11 1.44 5.50
CA PRO A 320 -1.73 0.39 4.55
C PRO A 320 -0.54 -0.45 5.02
N CYS A 321 0.51 0.19 5.52
CA CYS A 321 1.69 -0.52 6.01
C CYS A 321 1.37 -1.44 7.20
N GLN A 322 0.55 -0.98 8.13
CA GLN A 322 0.11 -1.79 9.28
C GLN A 322 -0.74 -2.97 8.83
N TYR A 323 -1.63 -2.76 7.88
CA TYR A 323 -2.47 -3.82 7.35
C TYR A 323 -1.66 -4.91 6.66
N PHE A 324 -0.79 -4.55 5.73
CA PHE A 324 0.00 -5.50 4.95
C PHE A 324 1.27 -5.99 5.66
N GLY A 325 1.59 -5.48 6.85
CA GLY A 325 2.80 -5.86 7.58
C GLY A 325 4.09 -5.34 6.92
N LEU A 326 4.02 -4.20 6.21
CA LEU A 326 5.17 -3.52 5.63
C LEU A 326 5.92 -2.77 6.73
N ALA A 327 6.72 -3.54 7.47
CA ALA A 327 7.45 -3.01 8.61
C ALA A 327 8.39 -1.88 8.18
N HIS A 328 8.43 -0.83 9.00
CA HIS A 328 9.32 0.32 8.78
C HIS A 328 9.06 1.12 7.49
N SER A 329 7.80 1.19 7.04
CA SER A 329 7.34 2.04 5.92
C SER A 329 6.14 2.89 6.34
N GLY A 330 5.86 3.97 5.60
CA GLY A 330 4.65 4.80 5.77
C GLY A 330 4.69 5.79 6.94
N ALA A 331 5.87 6.12 7.48
CA ALA A 331 6.02 7.14 8.52
C ALA A 331 7.37 7.85 8.44
N VAL A 332 7.44 9.08 8.93
CA VAL A 332 8.70 9.82 9.15
C VAL A 332 9.16 9.50 10.57
N ALA A 333 10.02 8.48 10.72
CA ALA A 333 10.51 8.03 12.02
C ALA A 333 11.85 7.29 11.92
N PRO A 334 12.71 7.30 12.97
CA PRO A 334 13.96 6.56 12.97
C PRO A 334 13.76 5.06 12.69
N GLY A 335 14.56 4.52 11.77
CA GLY A 335 14.50 3.11 11.35
C GLY A 335 13.49 2.84 10.23
N TYR A 336 12.74 3.85 9.78
CA TYR A 336 11.83 3.75 8.65
C TYR A 336 12.55 4.04 7.32
N THR A 337 12.06 3.44 6.25
CA THR A 337 12.54 3.71 4.89
C THR A 337 12.36 5.20 4.56
N ALA A 338 13.38 5.79 3.95
CA ALA A 338 13.36 7.21 3.60
C ALA A 338 12.62 7.48 2.28
N ASP A 339 11.41 6.92 2.13
CA ASP A 339 10.47 7.26 1.09
C ASP A 339 9.73 8.52 1.55
N LEU A 340 10.19 9.68 1.09
CA LEU A 340 9.74 10.98 1.56
C LEU A 340 9.19 11.83 0.43
N ILE A 341 8.15 12.60 0.73
CA ILE A 341 7.54 13.57 -0.16
C ILE A 341 7.77 14.96 0.42
N VAL A 342 8.09 15.91 -0.43
CA VAL A 342 8.14 17.33 -0.08
C VAL A 342 6.95 18.02 -0.73
N LEU A 343 6.11 18.68 0.08
CA LEU A 343 4.97 19.46 -0.39
C LEU A 343 5.22 20.96 -0.18
N SER A 344 4.60 21.77 -1.05
CA SER A 344 4.54 23.22 -0.86
C SER A 344 3.81 23.58 0.44
N ASP A 345 2.61 23.07 0.62
CA ASP A 345 1.73 23.29 1.78
C ASP A 345 0.59 22.23 1.80
N LEU A 346 -0.19 22.20 2.90
CA LEU A 346 -1.34 21.29 3.03
C LEU A 346 -2.59 21.78 2.28
N GLU A 347 -2.67 23.06 1.94
CA GLU A 347 -3.84 23.64 1.29
C GLU A 347 -3.84 23.30 -0.21
N LYS A 348 -2.74 23.59 -0.90
CA LYS A 348 -2.56 23.25 -2.32
C LYS A 348 -2.21 21.80 -2.54
N PHE A 349 -1.53 21.21 -1.57
CA PHE A 349 -1.08 19.80 -1.57
C PHE A 349 -0.34 19.43 -2.85
N THR A 350 0.62 20.27 -3.27
CA THR A 350 1.41 20.07 -4.48
C THR A 350 2.73 19.42 -4.13
N VAL A 351 3.02 18.27 -4.72
CA VAL A 351 4.31 17.56 -4.60
C VAL A 351 5.37 18.31 -5.42
N GLU A 352 6.56 18.51 -4.83
CA GLU A 352 7.69 19.25 -5.45
C GLU A 352 8.86 18.33 -5.85
#